data_19e6f37907f080bcc5c73d91ee116f64
#
_entry.id   19e6f37907f080bcc5c73d91ee116f64
#
_cell.length_a   1.000
_cell.length_b   1.000
_cell.length_c   1.000
_cell.angle_alpha   90.00
_cell.angle_beta   90.00
_cell.angle_gamma   90.00
#
_symmetry.space_group_name_H-M   'P 1'
#
loop_
_entity.id
_entity.type
_entity.pdbx_description
1 polymer ?
#
loop_
_entity_poly.entity_id
_entity_poly.type
_entity_poly.pdbx_seq_one_letter_code
_entity_poly.pdbx_strand_id
1 'polypeptide(L)'
;MFMRTGSRQSASHKLNVPDLTPSCRTDRILTVGLWSSELSKLAANAMLAQRISSINALSAICEATGANIEEVAYAVGQDSRVGPKFLRASVGFGGSCFQKDILNLVYLSESLHLPEVAAYWRQVVTLNEYQKRRFSKRVVDSLFNTITNKVRPCPFDPDRPR
;
A
#
# COMPACT_ATOMS: atom_id res chain seq x y z
N MET A 1 -15.55 -3.54 7.46
CA MET A 1 -15.70 -4.98 7.19
C MET A 1 -15.27 -5.73 8.43
N PHE A 2 -16.22 -6.35 9.14
CA PHE A 2 -15.96 -7.14 10.33
C PHE A 2 -15.85 -8.61 9.95
N MET A 3 -14.74 -9.26 10.32
CA MET A 3 -14.52 -10.69 10.09
C MET A 3 -14.70 -11.47 11.41
N ARG A 4 -15.42 -12.55 11.36
CA ARG A 4 -15.63 -13.45 12.51
C ARG A 4 -15.06 -14.83 12.19
N THR A 5 -14.33 -15.40 13.14
CA THR A 5 -13.72 -16.73 13.03
C THR A 5 -14.69 -17.81 13.51
N GLY A 6 -14.91 -18.84 12.70
CA GLY A 6 -15.67 -20.02 13.07
C GLY A 6 -14.84 -21.28 12.89
N SER A 7 -14.83 -22.17 13.90
CA SER A 7 -14.21 -23.49 13.81
C SER A 7 -15.05 -24.42 12.92
N ARG A 8 -14.38 -25.18 12.02
CA ARG A 8 -15.03 -26.27 11.28
C ARG A 8 -15.52 -27.33 12.26
N GLN A 9 -16.79 -27.28 12.62
CA GLN A 9 -17.54 -28.47 12.98
C GLN A 9 -18.67 -28.60 11.96
N SER A 10 -18.75 -29.76 11.33
CA SER A 10 -19.84 -30.16 10.44
C SER A 10 -21.12 -30.31 11.25
N ALA A 11 -21.85 -29.24 11.33
CA ALA A 11 -23.28 -29.26 11.65
C ALA A 11 -23.83 -27.92 11.16
N SER A 12 -24.88 -27.95 10.39
CA SER A 12 -25.65 -26.81 9.90
C SER A 12 -26.27 -26.01 11.06
N HIS A 13 -25.46 -25.41 11.91
CA HIS A 13 -25.91 -24.36 12.79
C HIS A 13 -25.86 -23.03 12.04
N LYS A 14 -27.02 -22.61 11.56
CA LYS A 14 -27.26 -21.18 11.29
C LYS A 14 -27.02 -20.48 12.63
N LEU A 15 -25.83 -19.91 12.79
CA LEU A 15 -25.55 -18.98 13.86
C LEU A 15 -26.54 -17.84 13.73
N ASN A 16 -27.50 -17.79 14.63
CA ASN A 16 -28.37 -16.63 14.79
C ASN A 16 -27.46 -15.44 15.15
N VAL A 17 -27.30 -14.50 14.24
CA VAL A 17 -26.44 -13.33 14.36
C VAL A 17 -27.20 -12.06 14.86
N PRO A 18 -28.32 -12.15 15.62
CA PRO A 18 -29.05 -10.95 16.02
C PRO A 18 -28.36 -10.10 17.07
N ASP A 19 -27.37 -10.64 17.82
CA ASP A 19 -26.93 -10.00 19.07
C ASP A 19 -25.61 -9.19 19.01
N LEU A 20 -25.00 -9.01 17.86
CA LEU A 20 -23.63 -8.47 17.83
C LEU A 20 -23.47 -6.97 17.58
N THR A 21 -24.49 -6.26 17.25
CA THR A 21 -24.64 -4.80 17.27
C THR A 21 -25.84 -4.40 16.39
N PRO A 22 -26.80 -3.61 16.87
CA PRO A 22 -27.95 -3.15 16.08
C PRO A 22 -27.61 -2.29 14.87
N SER A 23 -26.33 -1.89 14.74
CA SER A 23 -25.84 -1.00 13.67
C SER A 23 -25.09 -1.69 12.53
N CYS A 24 -24.81 -2.99 12.63
CA CYS A 24 -24.06 -3.68 11.58
C CYS A 24 -25.01 -4.41 10.62
N ARG A 25 -24.99 -4.00 9.36
CA ARG A 25 -25.75 -4.69 8.30
C ARG A 25 -25.21 -6.10 8.12
N THR A 26 -26.08 -7.09 8.20
CA THR A 26 -25.74 -8.53 8.12
C THR A 26 -25.13 -8.93 6.79
N ASP A 27 -25.43 -8.21 5.71
CA ASP A 27 -24.85 -8.38 4.37
C ASP A 27 -23.34 -8.04 4.29
N ARG A 28 -22.80 -7.38 5.33
CA ARG A 28 -21.37 -7.03 5.43
C ARG A 28 -20.57 -7.94 6.36
N ILE A 29 -21.20 -8.94 6.93
CA ILE A 29 -20.54 -9.92 7.82
C ILE A 29 -20.13 -11.12 6.98
N LEU A 30 -18.83 -11.35 6.85
CA LEU A 30 -18.26 -12.51 6.19
C LEU A 30 -17.84 -13.52 7.26
N THR A 31 -18.37 -14.73 7.17
CA THR A 31 -17.93 -15.87 7.99
C THR A 31 -16.94 -16.72 7.21
N VAL A 32 -15.72 -16.79 7.71
CA VAL A 32 -14.62 -17.53 7.08
C VAL A 32 -13.87 -18.32 8.16
N GLY A 33 -13.03 -19.28 7.77
CA GLY A 33 -12.19 -20.03 8.69
C GLY A 33 -11.21 -19.09 9.43
N LEU A 34 -10.74 -19.52 10.60
CA LEU A 34 -9.85 -18.72 11.47
C LEU A 34 -8.63 -18.18 10.73
N TRP A 35 -7.84 -19.05 10.11
CA TRP A 35 -6.65 -18.66 9.34
C TRP A 35 -6.97 -17.74 8.16
N SER A 36 -8.09 -17.98 7.47
CA SER A 36 -8.52 -17.12 6.37
C SER A 36 -8.87 -15.71 6.86
N SER A 37 -9.49 -15.59 8.03
CA SER A 37 -9.83 -14.32 8.66
C SER A 37 -8.57 -13.52 9.02
N GLU A 38 -7.62 -14.15 9.69
CA GLU A 38 -6.36 -13.51 10.08
C GLU A 38 -5.54 -13.05 8.85
N LEU A 39 -5.35 -13.95 7.88
CA LEU A 39 -4.63 -13.64 6.65
C LEU A 39 -5.32 -12.56 5.83
N SER A 40 -6.65 -12.53 5.75
CA SER A 40 -7.37 -11.54 4.95
C SER A 40 -7.11 -10.11 5.40
N LYS A 41 -7.01 -9.88 6.71
CA LYS A 41 -6.70 -8.55 7.25
C LYS A 41 -5.27 -8.13 6.89
N LEU A 42 -4.30 -9.02 7.09
CA LEU A 42 -2.89 -8.74 6.75
C LEU A 42 -2.71 -8.54 5.24
N ALA A 43 -3.32 -9.43 4.44
CA ALA A 43 -3.25 -9.39 2.99
C ALA A 43 -3.85 -8.09 2.42
N ALA A 44 -5.00 -7.64 2.94
CA ALA A 44 -5.62 -6.40 2.48
C ALA A 44 -4.67 -5.20 2.64
N ASN A 45 -4.05 -5.04 3.80
CA ASN A 45 -3.09 -3.96 4.04
C ASN A 45 -1.81 -4.12 3.21
N ALA A 46 -1.30 -5.33 3.08
CA ALA A 46 -0.10 -5.60 2.28
C ALA A 46 -0.33 -5.30 0.79
N MET A 47 -1.47 -5.69 0.23
CA MET A 47 -1.84 -5.39 -1.16
C MET A 47 -2.03 -3.88 -1.41
N LEU A 48 -2.62 -3.14 -0.46
CA LEU A 48 -2.71 -1.69 -0.57
C LEU A 48 -1.32 -1.03 -0.56
N ALA A 49 -0.45 -1.44 0.35
CA ALA A 49 0.92 -0.94 0.41
C ALA A 49 1.72 -1.32 -0.85
N GLN A 50 1.54 -2.53 -1.38
CA GLN A 50 2.14 -2.97 -2.64
C GLN A 50 1.69 -2.07 -3.81
N ARG A 51 0.42 -1.69 -3.90
CA ARG A 51 -0.06 -0.77 -4.95
C ARG A 51 0.64 0.58 -4.87
N ILE A 52 0.81 1.13 -3.66
CA ILE A 52 1.55 2.38 -3.46
C ILE A 52 3.01 2.22 -3.88
N SER A 53 3.67 1.13 -3.50
CA SER A 53 5.05 0.86 -3.91
C SER A 53 5.16 0.67 -5.42
N SER A 54 4.21 0.01 -6.06
CA SER A 54 4.19 -0.22 -7.50
C SER A 54 4.08 1.09 -8.28
N ILE A 55 3.14 1.99 -7.93
CA ILE A 55 3.02 3.27 -8.63
C ILE A 55 4.23 4.19 -8.38
N ASN A 56 4.83 4.12 -7.19
CA ASN A 56 6.06 4.83 -6.88
C ASN A 56 7.27 4.30 -7.66
N ALA A 57 7.35 2.98 -7.89
CA ALA A 57 8.37 2.40 -8.78
C ALA A 57 8.21 2.89 -10.22
N LEU A 58 6.98 2.90 -10.74
CA LEU A 58 6.68 3.46 -12.07
C LEU A 58 7.02 4.94 -12.15
N SER A 59 6.81 5.72 -11.08
CA SER A 59 7.19 7.13 -11.06
C SER A 59 8.69 7.35 -11.22
N ALA A 60 9.53 6.41 -10.76
CA ALA A 60 10.97 6.48 -10.99
C ALA A 60 11.33 6.27 -12.46
N ILE A 61 10.63 5.36 -13.14
CA ILE A 61 10.79 5.12 -14.59
C ILE A 61 10.31 6.34 -15.37
N CYS A 62 9.16 6.90 -15.00
CA CYS A 62 8.63 8.11 -15.65
C CYS A 62 9.62 9.28 -15.56
N GLU A 63 10.26 9.49 -14.41
CA GLU A 63 11.29 10.54 -14.28
C GLU A 63 12.50 10.30 -15.20
N ALA A 64 12.92 9.04 -15.36
CA ALA A 64 14.05 8.70 -16.22
C ALA A 64 13.74 8.83 -17.71
N THR A 65 12.47 8.64 -18.10
CA THR A 65 12.02 8.66 -19.50
C THR A 65 11.37 9.97 -19.92
N GLY A 66 11.08 10.88 -18.98
CA GLY A 66 10.29 12.08 -19.23
C GLY A 66 8.79 11.86 -19.34
N ALA A 67 8.29 10.66 -19.03
CA ALA A 67 6.86 10.36 -19.01
C ALA A 67 6.16 11.00 -17.80
N ASN A 68 4.86 11.27 -17.96
CA ASN A 68 4.03 11.80 -16.86
C ASN A 68 3.38 10.66 -16.08
N ILE A 69 3.73 10.53 -14.80
CA ILE A 69 3.18 9.49 -13.93
C ILE A 69 1.67 9.60 -13.71
N GLU A 70 1.10 10.81 -13.75
CA GLU A 70 -0.34 11.00 -13.55
C GLU A 70 -1.12 10.45 -14.76
N GLU A 71 -0.60 10.66 -15.98
CA GLU A 71 -1.18 10.08 -17.20
C GLU A 71 -1.08 8.55 -17.20
N VAL A 72 0.07 8.00 -16.81
CA VAL A 72 0.26 6.55 -16.68
C VAL A 72 -0.70 5.98 -15.63
N ALA A 73 -0.82 6.61 -14.46
CA ALA A 73 -1.72 6.16 -13.41
C ALA A 73 -3.19 6.23 -13.85
N TYR A 74 -3.57 7.29 -14.57
CA TYR A 74 -4.90 7.43 -15.14
C TYR A 74 -5.20 6.32 -16.14
N ALA A 75 -4.32 6.10 -17.11
CA ALA A 75 -4.50 5.08 -18.14
C ALA A 75 -4.61 3.66 -17.54
N VAL A 76 -3.71 3.32 -16.62
CA VAL A 76 -3.72 2.02 -15.91
C VAL A 76 -5.00 1.87 -15.07
N GLY A 77 -5.46 2.95 -14.46
CA GLY A 77 -6.66 2.96 -13.62
C GLY A 77 -7.98 2.76 -14.39
N GLN A 78 -7.99 2.96 -15.73
CA GLN A 78 -9.16 2.68 -16.58
C GLN A 78 -9.41 1.18 -16.74
N ASP A 79 -8.39 0.33 -16.59
CA ASP A 79 -8.59 -1.12 -16.58
C ASP A 79 -9.37 -1.53 -15.32
N SER A 80 -10.59 -2.05 -15.50
CA SER A 80 -11.47 -2.46 -14.40
C SER A 80 -10.86 -3.52 -13.47
N ARG A 81 -9.90 -4.30 -13.96
CA ARG A 81 -9.16 -5.31 -13.18
C ARG A 81 -8.18 -4.66 -12.21
N VAL A 82 -7.67 -3.47 -12.55
CA VAL A 82 -6.75 -2.68 -11.72
C VAL A 82 -7.53 -1.65 -10.90
N GLY A 83 -8.34 -0.82 -11.56
CA GLY A 83 -9.11 0.27 -10.96
C GLY A 83 -8.22 1.43 -10.47
N PRO A 84 -8.80 2.62 -10.27
CA PRO A 84 -8.04 3.86 -10.04
C PRO A 84 -7.54 4.06 -8.60
N LYS A 85 -8.01 3.24 -7.65
CA LYS A 85 -7.70 3.45 -6.23
C LYS A 85 -6.25 3.10 -5.90
N PHE A 86 -5.59 3.92 -5.08
CA PHE A 86 -4.21 3.73 -4.63
C PHE A 86 -3.15 3.74 -5.74
N LEU A 87 -3.41 4.44 -6.86
CA LEU A 87 -2.47 4.64 -7.97
C LEU A 87 -1.85 6.05 -8.00
N ARG A 88 -1.88 6.79 -6.91
CA ARG A 88 -1.26 8.10 -6.83
C ARG A 88 0.17 7.99 -6.33
N ALA A 89 1.13 8.43 -7.14
CA ALA A 89 2.54 8.49 -6.74
C ALA A 89 2.71 9.48 -5.58
N SER A 90 3.54 9.13 -4.62
CA SER A 90 3.72 9.90 -3.38
C SER A 90 5.11 9.67 -2.79
N VAL A 91 5.38 10.28 -1.63
CA VAL A 91 6.61 10.06 -0.84
C VAL A 91 6.78 8.60 -0.40
N GLY A 92 5.71 7.82 -0.45
CA GLY A 92 5.61 6.47 0.05
C GLY A 92 4.52 6.36 1.10
N PHE A 93 4.29 5.15 1.57
CA PHE A 93 3.39 4.95 2.71
C PHE A 93 4.15 5.13 4.03
N GLY A 94 3.44 5.68 5.00
CA GLY A 94 3.87 5.81 6.39
C GLY A 94 2.86 5.13 7.32
N GLY A 95 3.06 5.31 8.60
CA GLY A 95 2.22 4.73 9.64
C GLY A 95 2.61 3.31 10.01
N SER A 96 2.23 2.90 11.21
CA SER A 96 2.61 1.61 11.77
C SER A 96 1.88 0.42 11.13
N CYS A 97 0.68 0.64 10.54
CA CYS A 97 -0.16 -0.47 10.10
C CYS A 97 0.38 -1.18 8.86
N PHE A 98 0.68 -0.47 7.77
CA PHE A 98 1.13 -1.10 6.53
C PHE A 98 2.45 -1.85 6.72
N GLN A 99 3.45 -1.18 7.29
CA GLN A 99 4.76 -1.80 7.50
C GLN A 99 4.68 -3.00 8.45
N LYS A 100 3.95 -2.86 9.56
CA LYS A 100 3.76 -3.94 10.52
C LYS A 100 3.08 -5.16 9.89
N ASP A 101 2.02 -4.96 9.13
CA ASP A 101 1.26 -6.07 8.55
C ASP A 101 2.06 -6.77 7.44
N ILE A 102 2.86 -6.04 6.65
CA ILE A 102 3.80 -6.65 5.69
C ILE A 102 4.88 -7.46 6.41
N LEU A 103 5.50 -6.91 7.45
CA LEU A 103 6.54 -7.62 8.21
C LEU A 103 5.98 -8.87 8.90
N ASN A 104 4.71 -8.85 9.33
CA ASN A 104 4.02 -10.04 9.82
C ASN A 104 3.88 -11.11 8.72
N LEU A 105 3.54 -10.72 7.47
CA LEU A 105 3.49 -11.67 6.35
C LEU A 105 4.88 -12.24 6.04
N VAL A 106 5.92 -11.42 6.10
CA VAL A 106 7.31 -11.86 5.94
C VAL A 106 7.65 -12.89 6.99
N TYR A 107 7.41 -12.59 8.27
CA TYR A 107 7.66 -13.51 9.37
C TYR A 107 6.89 -14.83 9.24
N LEU A 108 5.59 -14.77 8.91
CA LEU A 108 4.78 -15.96 8.68
C LEU A 108 5.32 -16.80 7.52
N SER A 109 5.73 -16.16 6.42
CA SER A 109 6.30 -16.86 5.28
C SER A 109 7.61 -17.55 5.63
N GLU A 110 8.48 -16.90 6.40
CA GLU A 110 9.73 -17.50 6.88
C GLU A 110 9.47 -18.68 7.82
N SER A 111 8.52 -18.55 8.76
CA SER A 111 8.17 -19.62 9.70
C SER A 111 7.52 -20.84 9.02
N LEU A 112 6.93 -20.64 7.86
CA LEU A 112 6.34 -21.68 7.02
C LEU A 112 7.31 -22.21 5.94
N HIS A 113 8.59 -21.84 6.01
CA HIS A 113 9.64 -22.24 5.06
C HIS A 113 9.33 -21.83 3.60
N LEU A 114 8.80 -20.62 3.39
CA LEU A 114 8.48 -20.01 2.09
C LEU A 114 9.38 -18.79 1.83
N PRO A 115 10.70 -18.97 1.61
CA PRO A 115 11.64 -17.84 1.53
C PRO A 115 11.40 -16.91 0.35
N GLU A 116 10.92 -17.42 -0.80
CA GLU A 116 10.61 -16.61 -1.98
C GLU A 116 9.41 -15.68 -1.71
N VAL A 117 8.39 -16.18 -1.00
CA VAL A 117 7.23 -15.38 -0.61
C VAL A 117 7.63 -14.30 0.40
N ALA A 118 8.48 -14.65 1.35
CA ALA A 118 9.03 -13.69 2.31
C ALA A 118 9.84 -12.60 1.59
N ALA A 119 10.69 -12.97 0.64
CA ALA A 119 11.47 -12.04 -0.17
C ALA A 119 10.56 -11.08 -0.97
N TYR A 120 9.50 -11.60 -1.59
CA TYR A 120 8.53 -10.79 -2.33
C TYR A 120 7.91 -9.68 -1.46
N TRP A 121 7.37 -10.03 -0.31
CA TRP A 121 6.73 -9.04 0.58
C TRP A 121 7.75 -8.07 1.18
N ARG A 122 8.98 -8.51 1.45
CA ARG A 122 10.06 -7.64 1.93
C ARG A 122 10.42 -6.58 0.92
N GLN A 123 10.36 -6.88 -0.40
CA GLN A 123 10.63 -5.89 -1.44
C GLN A 123 9.65 -4.72 -1.46
N VAL A 124 8.41 -4.91 -1.02
CA VAL A 124 7.44 -3.82 -0.90
C VAL A 124 7.92 -2.75 0.09
N VAL A 125 8.49 -3.19 1.23
CA VAL A 125 9.05 -2.28 2.24
C VAL A 125 10.35 -1.65 1.73
N THR A 126 11.23 -2.44 1.13
CA THR A 126 12.51 -1.97 0.56
C THR A 126 12.27 -0.87 -0.48
N LEU A 127 11.30 -1.06 -1.35
CA LEU A 127 10.94 -0.07 -2.37
C LEU A 127 10.34 1.21 -1.76
N ASN A 128 9.56 1.07 -0.69
CA ASN A 128 9.04 2.22 0.04
C ASN A 128 10.16 3.06 0.67
N GLU A 129 11.18 2.43 1.24
CA GLU A 129 12.35 3.14 1.79
C GLU A 129 13.21 3.77 0.67
N TYR A 130 13.34 3.11 -0.48
CA TYR A 130 13.95 3.70 -1.66
C TYR A 130 13.22 4.97 -2.10
N GLN A 131 11.89 4.94 -2.17
CA GLN A 131 11.08 6.09 -2.56
C GLN A 131 11.25 7.28 -1.60
N LYS A 132 11.26 7.04 -0.29
CA LYS A 132 11.50 8.07 0.72
C LYS A 132 12.86 8.75 0.53
N ARG A 133 13.92 7.95 0.35
CA ARG A 133 15.27 8.47 0.11
C ARG A 133 15.35 9.26 -1.19
N ARG A 134 14.74 8.76 -2.27
CA ARG A 134 14.67 9.45 -3.57
C ARG A 134 13.98 10.80 -3.44
N PHE A 135 12.86 10.86 -2.75
CA PHE A 135 12.15 12.11 -2.49
C PHE A 135 12.99 13.09 -1.67
N SER A 136 13.59 12.65 -0.55
CA SER A 136 14.43 13.49 0.28
C SER A 136 15.62 14.05 -0.50
N LYS A 137 16.27 13.23 -1.33
CA LYS A 137 17.35 13.68 -2.20
C LYS A 137 16.89 14.78 -3.16
N ARG A 138 15.73 14.61 -3.82
CA ARG A 138 15.18 15.65 -4.72
C ARG A 138 14.89 16.96 -4.00
N VAL A 139 14.35 16.90 -2.78
CA VAL A 139 14.13 18.10 -1.97
C VAL A 139 15.45 18.80 -1.69
N VAL A 140 16.48 18.07 -1.26
CA VAL A 140 17.81 18.64 -1.01
C VAL A 140 18.39 19.23 -2.30
N ASP A 141 18.40 18.49 -3.41
CA ASP A 141 18.95 18.94 -4.70
C ASP A 141 18.22 20.17 -5.25
N SER A 142 16.92 20.33 -4.94
CA SER A 142 16.14 21.51 -5.38
C SER A 142 16.31 22.72 -4.48
N LEU A 143 16.55 22.52 -3.18
CA LEU A 143 16.69 23.62 -2.21
C LEU A 143 18.12 24.12 -2.07
N PHE A 144 19.11 23.25 -2.26
CA PHE A 144 20.52 23.62 -2.11
C PHE A 144 21.24 23.63 -3.45
N ASN A 145 22.01 24.69 -3.68
CA ASN A 145 22.95 24.71 -4.79
C ASN A 145 24.22 23.98 -4.34
N THR A 146 24.52 22.85 -4.96
CA THR A 146 25.68 22.01 -4.66
C THR A 146 27.02 22.75 -4.78
N ILE A 147 27.10 23.80 -5.61
CA ILE A 147 28.34 24.58 -5.87
C ILE A 147 28.52 25.72 -4.87
N THR A 148 27.46 26.38 -4.44
CA THR A 148 27.53 27.58 -3.60
C THR A 148 27.05 27.40 -2.18
N ASN A 149 26.56 26.24 -1.82
CA ASN A 149 25.95 25.94 -0.52
C ASN A 149 24.82 26.94 -0.13
N LYS A 150 24.24 27.66 -1.12
CA LYS A 150 23.15 28.61 -0.91
C LYS A 150 21.82 27.92 -1.18
N VAL A 151 20.84 28.18 -0.33
CA VAL A 151 19.45 27.77 -0.54
C VAL A 151 18.95 28.44 -1.82
N ARG A 152 18.48 27.66 -2.78
CA ARG A 152 17.80 28.20 -3.95
C ARG A 152 16.45 28.80 -3.49
N PRO A 153 16.04 29.97 -4.01
CA PRO A 153 14.67 30.43 -3.80
C PRO A 153 13.72 29.35 -4.28
N CYS A 154 12.70 29.07 -3.46
CA CYS A 154 11.67 28.10 -3.84
C CYS A 154 11.09 28.49 -5.21
N PRO A 155 11.03 27.60 -6.20
CA PRO A 155 10.43 27.90 -7.50
C PRO A 155 8.90 28.01 -7.43
N PHE A 156 8.33 28.14 -6.25
CA PHE A 156 6.92 28.41 -6.05
C PHE A 156 6.68 29.89 -6.38
N ASP A 157 6.29 30.13 -7.60
CA ASP A 157 5.78 31.43 -8.05
C ASP A 157 4.29 31.47 -7.72
N PRO A 158 3.86 32.30 -6.73
CA PRO A 158 2.47 32.42 -6.37
C PRO A 158 1.59 33.03 -7.48
N ASP A 159 2.21 33.68 -8.47
CA ASP A 159 1.53 34.36 -9.57
C ASP A 159 1.47 33.55 -10.87
N ARG A 160 1.93 32.28 -10.85
CA ARG A 160 1.86 31.41 -12.02
C ARG A 160 0.44 30.88 -12.19
N PRO A 161 -0.29 31.24 -13.26
CA PRO A 161 -1.61 30.71 -13.52
C PRO A 161 -1.58 29.20 -13.67
N ARG A 162 -2.50 28.52 -13.00
CA ARG A 162 -2.70 27.06 -13.03
C ARG A 162 -3.26 26.61 -14.37
#